data_36328f493cfd5c3c7b86bdfff0859ce4
#
_entry.id   36328f493cfd5c3c7b86bdfff0859ce4
#
_cell.length_a   1.000
_cell.length_b   1.000
_cell.length_c   1.000
_cell.angle_alpha   90.00
_cell.angle_beta   90.00
_cell.angle_gamma   90.00
#
_symmetry.space_group_name_H-M   'P 1'
#
loop_
_entity.id
_entity.type
_entity.pdbx_description
1 polymer ?
#
loop_
_entity_poly.entity_id
_entity_poly.type
_entity_poly.pdbx_seq_one_letter_code
_entity_poly.pdbx_strand_id
1 'polypeptide(L)'
;MAIVWINIWDVQSGQNAKMLINRCFNVGNYIAMIRGANMNPGVPQCKNCWKWGHSTFSCRIQEAKCVKCNGPHKSEHHREFGWCCKGNAKTNPPRLETKKGKPCPHSFKCSNCKEADSNSCPFWRHRFNREWHVKKYAEIHENRSNLLHSAVNDKSNQ
;
A
#
# COMPACT_ATOMS: atom_id res chain seq x y z
N MET A 1 -19.63 -6.70 -12.82
CA MET A 1 -20.07 -5.85 -11.70
C MET A 1 -20.39 -4.47 -12.25
N ALA A 2 -21.62 -4.00 -12.11
CA ALA A 2 -22.01 -2.67 -12.56
C ALA A 2 -21.98 -1.71 -11.37
N ILE A 3 -21.52 -0.48 -11.58
CA ILE A 3 -21.51 0.58 -10.57
C ILE A 3 -22.32 1.73 -11.12
N VAL A 4 -23.33 2.15 -10.38
CA VAL A 4 -24.17 3.32 -10.72
C VAL A 4 -23.90 4.40 -9.68
N TRP A 5 -23.65 5.60 -10.14
CA TRP A 5 -23.46 6.78 -9.30
C TRP A 5 -24.77 7.53 -9.17
N ILE A 6 -25.19 7.79 -7.96
CA ILE A 6 -26.38 8.60 -7.66
C ILE A 6 -26.00 9.78 -6.77
N ASN A 7 -26.51 10.94 -7.10
CA ASN A 7 -26.38 12.13 -6.26
C ASN A 7 -27.59 12.21 -5.34
N ILE A 8 -27.36 12.43 -4.07
CA ILE A 8 -28.41 12.58 -3.08
C ILE A 8 -28.37 14.01 -2.54
N TRP A 9 -29.49 14.69 -2.61
CA TRP A 9 -29.64 15.97 -1.94
C TRP A 9 -29.69 15.72 -0.43
N ASP A 10 -28.74 16.31 0.29
CA ASP A 10 -28.60 16.11 1.73
C ASP A 10 -28.29 17.42 2.44
N VAL A 11 -28.59 17.45 3.71
CA VAL A 11 -28.17 18.55 4.60
C VAL A 11 -26.66 18.45 4.88
N GLN A 12 -26.05 19.54 5.32
CA GLN A 12 -24.61 19.60 5.57
C GLN A 12 -24.07 18.50 6.52
N SER A 13 -24.94 17.98 7.40
CA SER A 13 -24.59 16.87 8.31
C SER A 13 -24.52 15.49 7.64
N GLY A 14 -25.02 15.35 6.40
CA GLY A 14 -25.07 14.09 5.66
C GLY A 14 -26.02 13.06 6.27
N GLN A 15 -27.09 13.47 6.96
CA GLN A 15 -27.99 12.55 7.65
C GLN A 15 -28.73 11.61 6.71
N ASN A 16 -29.26 12.12 5.57
CA ASN A 16 -29.96 11.29 4.60
C ASN A 16 -29.03 10.27 3.96
N ALA A 17 -27.83 10.68 3.59
CA ALA A 17 -26.82 9.79 3.06
C ALA A 17 -26.42 8.69 4.06
N LYS A 18 -26.24 9.03 5.34
CA LYS A 18 -25.93 8.05 6.40
C LYS A 18 -27.01 7.00 6.58
N MET A 19 -28.29 7.36 6.40
CA MET A 19 -29.39 6.41 6.48
C MET A 19 -29.41 5.42 5.29
N LEU A 20 -28.88 5.80 4.15
CA LEU A 20 -28.87 4.97 2.93
C LEU A 20 -27.60 4.13 2.79
N ILE A 21 -26.47 4.61 3.31
CA ILE A 21 -25.19 3.88 3.23
C ILE A 21 -25.31 2.51 3.91
N ASN A 22 -24.79 1.49 3.27
CA ASN A 22 -24.82 0.07 3.65
C ASN A 22 -26.22 -0.58 3.58
N ARG A 23 -27.21 0.09 3.05
CA ARG A 23 -28.49 -0.57 2.75
C ARG A 23 -28.43 -1.30 1.41
N CYS A 24 -29.15 -2.41 1.35
CA CYS A 24 -29.33 -3.17 0.12
C CYS A 24 -30.68 -2.87 -0.51
N PHE A 25 -30.72 -2.83 -1.83
CA PHE A 25 -31.92 -2.60 -2.65
C PHE A 25 -32.01 -3.67 -3.72
N ASN A 26 -33.21 -4.07 -4.02
CA ASN A 26 -33.46 -4.93 -5.17
C ASN A 26 -33.55 -4.08 -6.43
N VAL A 27 -32.71 -4.40 -7.42
CA VAL A 27 -32.73 -3.78 -8.74
C VAL A 27 -32.97 -4.90 -9.76
N GLY A 28 -34.22 -5.08 -10.13
CA GLY A 28 -34.63 -6.26 -10.89
C GLY A 28 -34.36 -7.55 -10.08
N ASN A 29 -33.60 -8.45 -10.66
CA ASN A 29 -33.20 -9.72 -10.03
C ASN A 29 -31.88 -9.66 -9.25
N TYR A 30 -31.33 -8.46 -9.06
CA TYR A 30 -30.03 -8.28 -8.40
C TYR A 30 -30.17 -7.48 -7.11
N ILE A 31 -29.35 -7.82 -6.13
CA ILE A 31 -29.20 -7.04 -4.90
C ILE A 31 -28.06 -6.04 -5.10
N ALA A 32 -28.35 -4.76 -4.97
CA ALA A 32 -27.38 -3.68 -5.00
C ALA A 32 -27.19 -3.10 -3.60
N MET A 33 -25.96 -2.80 -3.24
CA MET A 33 -25.60 -2.16 -1.97
C MET A 33 -25.19 -0.72 -2.21
N ILE A 34 -25.77 0.21 -1.46
CA ILE A 34 -25.34 1.61 -1.47
C ILE A 34 -24.08 1.77 -0.62
N ARG A 35 -23.06 2.39 -1.22
CA ARG A 35 -21.84 2.77 -0.53
C ARG A 35 -21.62 4.26 -0.64
N GLY A 36 -21.18 4.88 0.45
CA GLY A 36 -20.75 6.28 0.40
C GLY A 36 -19.60 6.45 -0.58
N ALA A 37 -19.75 7.42 -1.49
CA ALA A 37 -18.68 7.81 -2.39
C ALA A 37 -17.97 9.04 -1.81
N ASN A 38 -16.66 9.00 -1.77
CA ASN A 38 -15.87 10.18 -1.47
C ASN A 38 -15.65 10.94 -2.78
N MET A 39 -16.04 12.21 -2.84
CA MET A 39 -15.82 13.06 -4.01
C MET A 39 -14.33 13.22 -4.35
N ASN A 40 -13.47 13.07 -3.36
CA ASN A 40 -12.02 13.02 -3.56
C ASN A 40 -11.45 11.76 -2.91
N PRO A 41 -11.54 10.60 -3.59
CA PRO A 41 -11.04 9.33 -3.05
C PRO A 41 -9.52 9.33 -2.86
N GLY A 42 -8.84 10.37 -3.32
CA GLY A 42 -7.39 10.47 -3.30
C GLY A 42 -6.70 9.59 -4.34
N VAL A 43 -5.39 9.55 -4.24
CA VAL A 43 -4.56 8.68 -5.07
C VAL A 43 -4.73 7.24 -4.58
N PRO A 44 -5.07 6.28 -5.45
CA PRO A 44 -5.28 4.90 -5.03
C PRO A 44 -3.99 4.26 -4.55
N GLN A 45 -4.06 3.51 -3.44
CA GLN A 45 -2.97 2.66 -2.98
C GLN A 45 -3.25 1.21 -3.37
N CYS A 46 -2.33 0.62 -4.10
CA CYS A 46 -2.41 -0.77 -4.50
C CYS A 46 -2.20 -1.71 -3.30
N LYS A 47 -3.15 -2.59 -3.02
CA LYS A 47 -3.05 -3.58 -1.94
C LYS A 47 -2.13 -4.76 -2.26
N ASN A 48 -1.68 -4.87 -3.53
CA ASN A 48 -0.79 -5.93 -3.95
C ASN A 48 0.69 -5.55 -3.78
N CYS A 49 1.09 -4.34 -4.18
CA CYS A 49 2.47 -3.86 -4.08
C CYS A 49 2.67 -2.73 -3.06
N TRP A 50 1.60 -2.23 -2.45
CA TRP A 50 1.57 -1.13 -1.48
C TRP A 50 2.11 0.21 -2.01
N LYS A 51 2.26 0.33 -3.33
CA LYS A 51 2.58 1.60 -3.98
C LYS A 51 1.31 2.41 -4.25
N TRP A 52 1.48 3.72 -4.29
CA TRP A 52 0.44 4.67 -4.65
C TRP A 52 0.42 4.91 -6.16
N GLY A 53 -0.70 5.41 -6.70
CA GLY A 53 -0.83 5.83 -8.09
C GLY A 53 -1.55 4.85 -9.01
N HIS A 54 -1.84 3.64 -8.55
CA HIS A 54 -2.63 2.66 -9.30
C HIS A 54 -3.49 1.79 -8.39
N SER A 55 -4.58 1.26 -8.93
CA SER A 55 -5.46 0.33 -8.24
C SER A 55 -4.83 -1.07 -8.16
N THR A 56 -5.35 -1.91 -7.26
CA THR A 56 -4.93 -3.31 -7.17
C THR A 56 -5.17 -4.08 -8.47
N PHE A 57 -6.24 -3.76 -9.20
CA PHE A 57 -6.57 -4.39 -10.49
C PHE A 57 -5.61 -4.03 -11.62
N SER A 58 -4.98 -2.86 -11.54
CA SER A 58 -4.01 -2.37 -12.53
C SER A 58 -2.55 -2.72 -12.15
N CYS A 59 -2.37 -3.54 -11.13
CA CYS A 59 -1.04 -3.89 -10.64
C CYS A 59 -0.38 -4.91 -11.58
N ARG A 60 0.84 -4.59 -12.02
CA ARG A 60 1.63 -5.44 -12.94
C ARG A 60 2.59 -6.39 -12.24
N ILE A 61 2.69 -6.35 -10.91
CA ILE A 61 3.57 -7.28 -10.20
C ILE A 61 2.91 -8.64 -10.09
N GLN A 62 3.70 -9.69 -10.31
CA GLN A 62 3.23 -11.07 -10.23
C GLN A 62 3.05 -11.52 -8.78
N GLU A 63 3.97 -11.16 -7.90
CA GLU A 63 3.95 -11.57 -6.50
C GLU A 63 3.55 -10.43 -5.57
N ALA A 64 2.58 -10.69 -4.71
CA ALA A 64 2.14 -9.74 -3.70
C ALA A 64 3.29 -9.40 -2.73
N LYS A 65 3.36 -8.14 -2.31
CA LYS A 65 4.33 -7.69 -1.32
C LYS A 65 3.73 -7.69 0.08
N CYS A 66 4.50 -8.16 1.02
CA CYS A 66 4.12 -8.15 2.42
C CYS A 66 4.13 -6.72 2.99
N VAL A 67 3.03 -6.29 3.61
CA VAL A 67 2.93 -4.97 4.24
C VAL A 67 3.92 -4.80 5.40
N LYS A 68 4.29 -5.90 6.06
CA LYS A 68 5.18 -5.88 7.24
C LYS A 68 6.66 -5.74 6.89
N CYS A 69 7.14 -6.45 5.87
CA CYS A 69 8.57 -6.48 5.55
C CYS A 69 8.89 -6.10 4.10
N ASN A 70 7.87 -5.85 3.28
CA ASN A 70 7.99 -5.54 1.85
C ASN A 70 8.64 -6.66 1.01
N GLY A 71 8.73 -7.87 1.55
CA GLY A 71 9.20 -9.06 0.83
C GLY A 71 8.17 -9.61 -0.16
N PRO A 72 8.59 -10.48 -1.11
CA PRO A 72 7.72 -11.04 -2.14
C PRO A 72 6.88 -12.20 -1.59
N HIS A 73 5.93 -11.89 -0.71
CA HIS A 73 4.97 -12.84 -0.16
C HIS A 73 3.75 -12.10 0.38
N LYS A 74 2.62 -12.78 0.53
CA LYS A 74 1.43 -12.22 1.19
C LYS A 74 1.66 -12.02 2.69
N SER A 75 1.00 -11.03 3.26
CA SER A 75 1.14 -10.69 4.69
C SER A 75 0.68 -11.81 5.63
N GLU A 76 -0.19 -12.68 5.18
CA GLU A 76 -0.65 -13.89 5.89
C GLU A 76 0.50 -14.87 6.13
N HIS A 77 1.35 -15.03 5.13
CA HIS A 77 2.52 -15.92 5.16
C HIS A 77 3.80 -15.24 5.65
N HIS A 78 3.66 -14.07 6.30
CA HIS A 78 4.84 -13.31 6.75
C HIS A 78 5.78 -14.12 7.65
N ARG A 79 5.24 -14.97 8.51
CA ARG A 79 6.07 -15.78 9.42
C ARG A 79 6.87 -16.86 8.70
N GLU A 80 6.30 -17.42 7.64
CA GLU A 80 6.92 -18.49 6.87
C GLU A 80 8.03 -17.95 5.95
N PHE A 81 7.80 -16.80 5.33
CA PHE A 81 8.69 -16.24 4.31
C PHE A 81 9.45 -15.00 4.76
N GLY A 82 8.98 -14.32 5.80
CA GLY A 82 9.63 -13.10 6.30
C GLY A 82 10.98 -13.39 6.92
N TRP A 83 12.04 -12.99 6.26
CA TRP A 83 13.42 -13.12 6.75
C TRP A 83 13.60 -12.55 8.16
N CYS A 84 12.80 -11.58 8.55
CA CYS A 84 12.80 -10.99 9.88
C CYS A 84 12.26 -11.93 10.97
N CYS A 85 11.44 -12.92 10.61
CA CYS A 85 10.84 -13.89 11.53
C CYS A 85 11.58 -15.23 11.57
N LYS A 86 12.27 -15.61 10.49
CA LYS A 86 12.94 -16.91 10.38
C LYS A 86 14.21 -17.06 11.22
N GLY A 87 14.72 -16.00 11.77
CA GLY A 87 16.05 -16.04 12.38
C GLY A 87 17.18 -16.19 11.35
N ASN A 88 18.38 -15.95 11.74
CA ASN A 88 19.56 -16.20 10.94
C ASN A 88 20.79 -16.33 11.87
N ALA A 89 21.31 -17.55 11.97
CA ALA A 89 22.49 -17.84 12.78
C ALA A 89 23.78 -17.26 12.19
N LYS A 90 23.79 -16.93 10.89
CA LYS A 90 24.98 -16.40 10.19
C LYS A 90 25.18 -14.88 10.36
N THR A 91 24.22 -14.16 10.97
CA THR A 91 24.39 -12.73 11.26
C THR A 91 25.17 -12.53 12.56
N ASN A 92 25.90 -11.44 12.67
CA ASN A 92 26.58 -11.07 13.90
C ASN A 92 25.99 -9.77 14.46
N PRO A 93 25.29 -9.77 15.61
CA PRO A 93 24.93 -10.96 16.41
C PRO A 93 23.90 -11.86 15.70
N PRO A 94 23.83 -13.15 16.05
CA PRO A 94 22.86 -14.09 15.49
C PRO A 94 21.42 -13.60 15.72
N ARG A 95 20.60 -13.61 14.66
CA ARG A 95 19.20 -13.24 14.78
C ARG A 95 18.37 -14.44 15.20
N LEU A 96 17.69 -14.33 16.33
CA LEU A 96 16.79 -15.37 16.82
C LEU A 96 15.49 -15.42 16.02
N GLU A 97 14.93 -16.61 15.87
CA GLU A 97 13.61 -16.81 15.31
C GLU A 97 12.54 -16.21 16.23
N THR A 98 11.53 -15.56 15.62
CA THR A 98 10.40 -15.01 16.38
C THR A 98 9.49 -16.14 16.84
N LYS A 99 9.37 -16.35 18.16
CA LYS A 99 8.55 -17.41 18.77
C LYS A 99 7.11 -17.38 18.26
N LYS A 100 6.53 -18.56 18.04
CA LYS A 100 5.13 -18.75 17.64
C LYS A 100 4.21 -18.04 18.65
N GLY A 101 3.26 -17.23 18.17
CA GLY A 101 2.36 -16.44 19.04
C GLY A 101 2.87 -15.02 19.40
N LYS A 102 4.18 -14.72 19.30
CA LYS A 102 4.67 -13.37 19.52
C LYS A 102 4.51 -12.49 18.26
N PRO A 103 4.18 -11.20 18.38
CA PRO A 103 4.16 -10.29 17.24
C PRO A 103 5.57 -10.17 16.64
N CYS A 104 5.62 -9.91 15.33
CA CYS A 104 6.90 -9.63 14.68
C CYS A 104 7.51 -8.35 15.29
N PRO A 105 8.75 -8.38 15.82
CA PRO A 105 9.37 -7.25 16.52
C PRO A 105 9.77 -6.10 15.59
N HIS A 106 9.53 -6.23 14.29
CA HIS A 106 9.95 -5.25 13.30
C HIS A 106 8.86 -4.24 13.02
N SER A 107 9.25 -2.99 12.90
CA SER A 107 8.42 -1.93 12.40
C SER A 107 8.01 -2.20 10.93
N PHE A 108 6.79 -1.84 10.58
CA PHE A 108 6.31 -1.93 9.21
C PHE A 108 7.20 -1.12 8.26
N LYS A 109 7.52 -1.69 7.09
CA LYS A 109 8.30 -1.01 6.06
C LYS A 109 7.37 -0.53 4.94
N CYS A 110 7.23 0.76 4.82
CA CYS A 110 6.52 1.34 3.68
C CYS A 110 7.27 1.04 2.37
N SER A 111 6.54 0.52 1.38
CA SER A 111 7.11 0.23 0.04
C SER A 111 7.58 1.49 -0.71
N ASN A 112 7.16 2.66 -0.28
CA ASN A 112 7.41 3.92 -0.97
C ASN A 112 8.55 4.73 -0.34
N CYS A 113 8.57 4.87 0.99
CA CYS A 113 9.54 5.69 1.69
C CYS A 113 10.42 4.90 2.67
N LYS A 114 10.20 3.60 2.86
CA LYS A 114 10.86 2.72 3.83
C LYS A 114 10.61 3.07 5.31
N GLU A 115 9.92 4.15 5.60
CA GLU A 115 9.51 4.51 6.96
C GLU A 115 8.29 3.71 7.40
N ALA A 116 8.21 3.44 8.69
CA ALA A 116 7.35 2.39 9.21
C ALA A 116 5.90 2.79 9.41
N ASP A 117 5.63 4.05 9.72
CA ASP A 117 4.33 4.51 10.15
C ASP A 117 3.56 5.16 9.00
N SER A 118 2.29 4.74 8.83
CA SER A 118 1.41 5.31 7.80
C SER A 118 1.17 6.81 8.01
N ASN A 119 1.13 7.29 9.26
CA ASN A 119 0.91 8.70 9.58
C ASN A 119 2.15 9.55 9.33
N SER A 120 3.36 9.00 9.46
CA SER A 120 4.63 9.66 9.17
C SER A 120 4.99 9.59 7.69
N CYS A 121 4.39 8.66 6.94
CA CYS A 121 4.70 8.44 5.55
C CYS A 121 4.31 9.65 4.68
N PRO A 122 5.25 10.30 3.96
CA PRO A 122 4.94 11.44 3.09
C PRO A 122 3.88 11.10 2.03
N PHE A 123 3.90 9.88 1.49
CA PHE A 123 2.89 9.44 0.53
C PHE A 123 1.49 9.39 1.13
N TRP A 124 1.35 8.98 2.37
CA TRP A 124 0.08 9.02 3.08
C TRP A 124 -0.38 10.45 3.37
N ARG A 125 0.51 11.33 3.80
CA ARG A 125 0.19 12.75 4.05
C ARG A 125 -0.32 13.44 2.80
N HIS A 126 0.26 13.15 1.64
CA HIS A 126 -0.11 13.73 0.36
C HIS A 126 -1.09 12.86 -0.46
N ARG A 127 -1.82 11.92 0.18
CA ARG A 127 -2.71 10.99 -0.51
C ARG A 127 -3.79 11.62 -1.40
N PHE A 128 -4.11 12.88 -1.18
CA PHE A 128 -5.06 13.64 -1.99
C PHE A 128 -4.39 14.53 -3.07
N ASN A 129 -3.08 14.54 -3.13
CA ASN A 129 -2.32 15.35 -4.07
C ASN A 129 -1.62 14.47 -5.12
N ARG A 130 -2.28 14.30 -6.26
CA ARG A 130 -1.77 13.47 -7.36
C ARG A 130 -0.47 14.00 -7.96
N GLU A 131 -0.35 15.30 -8.13
CA GLU A 131 0.84 15.96 -8.71
C GLU A 131 2.07 15.72 -7.83
N TRP A 132 1.91 15.84 -6.52
CA TRP A 132 2.96 15.50 -5.57
C TRP A 132 3.45 14.07 -5.73
N HIS A 133 2.52 13.10 -5.89
CA HIS A 133 2.88 11.70 -6.09
C HIS A 133 3.67 11.49 -7.38
N VAL A 134 3.26 12.10 -8.49
CA VAL A 134 3.96 12.01 -9.79
C VAL A 134 5.38 12.55 -9.65
N LYS A 135 5.53 13.76 -9.10
CA LYS A 135 6.83 14.40 -8.87
C LYS A 135 7.72 13.53 -7.97
N LYS A 136 7.18 13.01 -6.86
CA LYS A 136 7.95 12.22 -5.90
C LYS A 136 8.43 10.89 -6.47
N TYR A 137 7.64 10.24 -7.31
CA TYR A 137 8.08 9.03 -8.00
C TYR A 137 9.15 9.33 -9.06
N ALA A 138 9.07 10.44 -9.78
CA ALA A 138 10.11 10.88 -10.70
C ALA A 138 11.45 11.07 -9.98
N GLU A 139 11.47 11.80 -8.86
CA GLU A 139 12.67 11.99 -8.03
C GLU A 139 13.27 10.66 -7.55
N ILE A 140 12.42 9.70 -7.12
CA ILE A 140 12.89 8.38 -6.69
C ILE A 140 13.52 7.60 -7.85
N HIS A 141 12.98 7.71 -9.05
CA HIS A 141 13.53 7.05 -10.23
C HIS A 141 14.87 7.65 -10.64
N GLU A 142 14.97 8.97 -10.67
CA GLU A 142 16.20 9.69 -10.99
C GLU A 142 17.34 9.36 -10.01
N ASN A 143 17.06 9.40 -8.71
CA ASN A 143 18.04 9.03 -7.69
C ASN A 143 18.53 7.57 -7.83
N ARG A 144 17.67 6.65 -8.24
CA ARG A 144 18.07 5.26 -8.49
C ARG A 144 18.96 5.13 -9.72
N SER A 145 18.67 5.85 -10.79
CA SER A 145 19.49 5.85 -11.99
C SER A 145 20.89 6.39 -11.71
N ASN A 146 21.00 7.48 -10.95
CA ASN A 146 22.25 8.08 -10.57
C ASN A 146 23.11 7.15 -9.69
N LEU A 147 22.49 6.44 -8.74
CA LEU A 147 23.17 5.45 -7.90
C LEU A 147 23.69 4.24 -8.72
N LEU A 148 22.96 3.82 -9.74
CA LEU A 148 23.40 2.74 -10.60
C LEU A 148 24.57 3.18 -11.49
N HIS A 149 24.57 4.39 -11.99
CA HIS A 149 25.67 4.92 -12.80
C HIS A 149 26.95 5.10 -11.98
N SER A 150 26.87 5.59 -10.75
CA SER A 150 28.04 5.70 -9.87
C SER A 150 28.65 4.33 -9.54
N ALA A 151 27.79 3.33 -9.23
CA ALA A 151 28.26 1.97 -8.92
C ALA A 151 28.92 1.24 -10.12
N VAL A 152 28.58 1.61 -11.34
CA VAL A 152 29.22 1.06 -12.57
C VAL A 152 30.59 1.70 -12.78
N ASN A 153 30.71 3.01 -12.56
CA ASN A 153 31.96 3.74 -12.74
C ASN A 153 33.03 3.33 -11.71
N ASP A 154 32.65 3.02 -10.47
CA ASP A 154 33.58 2.53 -9.43
C ASP A 154 34.19 1.16 -9.78
N LYS A 155 33.45 0.30 -10.50
CA LYS A 155 33.94 -1.02 -10.94
C LYS A 155 34.86 -0.97 -12.16
N SER A 156 34.80 0.12 -12.94
CA SER A 156 35.64 0.31 -14.12
C SER A 156 37.03 0.86 -13.78
N ASN A 157 37.23 1.33 -12.57
CA ASN A 157 38.47 1.91 -12.08
C ASN A 157 39.29 0.97 -11.14
N GLN A 158 38.90 -0.29 -11.03
CA GLN A 158 39.64 -1.38 -10.36
C GLN A 158 40.13 -2.41 -11.38
#